data_4b17b4391563692c9ee56b8fb3e6ffba
#
_entry.id   4b17b4391563692c9ee56b8fb3e6ffba
#
_cell.length_a   1.000
_cell.length_b   1.000
_cell.length_c   1.000
_cell.angle_alpha   90.00
_cell.angle_beta   90.00
_cell.angle_gamma   90.00
#
_symmetry.space_group_name_H-M   'P 1'
#
loop_
_entity.id
_entity.type
_entity.pdbx_description
1 polymer ?
#
loop_
_entity_poly.entity_id
_entity_poly.type
_entity_poly.pdbx_seq_one_letter_code
_entity_poly.pdbx_strand_id
1 'polypeptide(L)'
;MTTMLSSDLPLTKIGRGKVRDIYAVDDDRLLLLTTDRISAFDVVMGETIPMKGAVLTQISAYWFNKLEGIVPHHMISADTDEIIAAVPALKPHRAEILGRAMLSRRTTVFPIECVIRGYLSGSAWKEYAGSGTLAGEKLKAGLVESEKLEPAIFSPATKAETGHDENITIAKMREAVGDETAYTLESMTRAIYTLGEELAREQGIIIADTKFEFGRDKDGRIILIDEVMTPDSSRFWAVDTYKPGQPQASFDKQPLRDYLDIERRAGRWNGDAPPPPLPASVVDATSKRYLEAYRRVTGTELKI
;
A
#
# COMPACT_ATOMS: atom_id res chain seq x y z
N MET A 1 2.35 -19.53 12.14
CA MET A 1 1.42 -19.41 10.99
C MET A 1 2.14 -19.95 9.75
N THR A 2 1.48 -20.76 8.93
CA THR A 2 2.06 -21.26 7.66
C THR A 2 2.07 -20.12 6.64
N THR A 3 3.14 -19.98 5.86
CA THR A 3 3.22 -18.99 4.79
C THR A 3 2.25 -19.33 3.65
N MET A 4 1.71 -18.30 2.99
CA MET A 4 0.69 -18.46 1.96
C MET A 4 1.14 -17.84 0.64
N LEU A 5 1.35 -18.65 -0.37
CA LEU A 5 1.61 -18.21 -1.75
C LEU A 5 0.32 -18.05 -2.57
N SER A 6 -0.66 -18.90 -2.32
CA SER A 6 -1.98 -18.90 -2.98
C SER A 6 -3.04 -19.33 -2.00
N SER A 7 -4.28 -19.00 -2.28
CA SER A 7 -5.44 -19.40 -1.46
C SER A 7 -6.48 -20.13 -2.33
N ASP A 8 -7.24 -21.00 -1.69
CA ASP A 8 -8.35 -21.73 -2.31
C ASP A 8 -9.51 -21.82 -1.29
N LEU A 9 -10.33 -20.78 -1.25
CA LEU A 9 -11.47 -20.67 -0.34
C LEU A 9 -12.76 -21.11 -1.04
N PRO A 10 -13.78 -21.56 -0.29
CA PRO A 10 -15.09 -21.99 -0.84
C PRO A 10 -15.95 -20.79 -1.28
N LEU A 11 -15.34 -19.83 -1.98
CA LEU A 11 -15.95 -18.63 -2.53
C LEU A 11 -15.47 -18.44 -3.96
N THR A 12 -16.22 -17.71 -4.77
CA THR A 12 -15.79 -17.41 -6.13
C THR A 12 -14.64 -16.42 -6.13
N LYS A 13 -13.45 -16.86 -6.54
CA LYS A 13 -12.29 -15.97 -6.75
C LYS A 13 -12.52 -15.13 -7.99
N ILE A 14 -12.61 -13.81 -7.84
CA ILE A 14 -12.88 -12.86 -8.93
C ILE A 14 -11.66 -12.03 -9.32
N GLY A 15 -10.58 -12.09 -8.54
CA GLY A 15 -9.35 -11.38 -8.83
C GLY A 15 -8.13 -11.94 -8.11
N ARG A 16 -6.97 -11.69 -8.70
CA ARG A 16 -5.66 -12.01 -8.11
C ARG A 16 -4.70 -10.86 -8.40
N GLY A 17 -4.37 -10.10 -7.35
CA GLY A 17 -3.35 -9.07 -7.41
C GLY A 17 -1.93 -9.59 -7.12
N LYS A 18 -0.96 -8.69 -7.07
CA LYS A 18 0.44 -8.99 -6.72
C LYS A 18 0.56 -9.66 -5.34
N VAL A 19 -0.27 -9.26 -4.38
CA VAL A 19 -0.23 -9.76 -2.99
C VAL A 19 -1.58 -10.23 -2.45
N ARG A 20 -2.72 -9.85 -3.06
CA ARG A 20 -4.07 -10.18 -2.59
C ARG A 20 -4.83 -11.06 -3.56
N ASP A 21 -5.60 -11.98 -3.02
CA ASP A 21 -6.63 -12.72 -3.73
C ASP A 21 -7.99 -12.12 -3.33
N ILE A 22 -8.88 -11.90 -4.30
CA ILE A 22 -10.17 -11.25 -4.12
C ILE A 22 -11.28 -12.25 -4.40
N TYR A 23 -12.17 -12.43 -3.43
CA TYR A 23 -13.31 -13.33 -3.52
C TYR A 23 -14.63 -12.56 -3.45
N ALA A 24 -15.60 -12.95 -4.26
CA ALA A 24 -16.97 -12.52 -4.13
C ALA A 24 -17.62 -13.25 -2.96
N VAL A 25 -18.18 -12.52 -2.00
CA VAL A 25 -19.02 -13.07 -0.93
C VAL A 25 -20.48 -13.07 -1.40
N ASP A 26 -20.93 -11.92 -1.91
CA ASP A 26 -22.22 -11.70 -2.53
C ASP A 26 -22.17 -10.47 -3.47
N ASP A 27 -23.32 -9.92 -3.85
CA ASP A 27 -23.39 -8.77 -4.75
C ASP A 27 -22.81 -7.49 -4.13
N ASP A 28 -22.85 -7.36 -2.80
CA ASP A 28 -22.47 -6.15 -2.07
C ASP A 28 -21.13 -6.27 -1.34
N ARG A 29 -20.60 -7.49 -1.17
CA ARG A 29 -19.44 -7.74 -0.32
C ARG A 29 -18.34 -8.56 -1.01
N LEU A 30 -17.10 -8.22 -0.67
CA LEU A 30 -15.89 -8.92 -1.07
C LEU A 30 -15.14 -9.43 0.16
N LEU A 31 -14.39 -10.50 -0.01
CA LEU A 31 -13.33 -10.90 0.92
C LEU A 31 -11.98 -10.66 0.25
N LEU A 32 -11.18 -9.78 0.83
CA LEU A 32 -9.79 -9.54 0.44
C LEU A 32 -8.91 -10.45 1.29
N LEU A 33 -8.19 -11.37 0.68
CA LEU A 33 -7.24 -12.25 1.37
C LEU A 33 -5.82 -11.88 0.98
N THR A 34 -5.06 -11.32 1.92
CA THR A 34 -3.68 -10.93 1.69
C THR A 34 -2.76 -12.13 1.92
N THR A 35 -2.05 -12.50 0.88
CA THR A 35 -1.06 -13.61 0.90
C THR A 35 0.30 -13.10 1.36
N ASP A 36 1.25 -14.01 1.52
CA ASP A 36 2.63 -13.66 1.87
C ASP A 36 3.52 -13.46 0.63
N ARG A 37 2.91 -13.34 -0.57
CA ARG A 37 3.62 -12.93 -1.79
C ARG A 37 4.26 -11.57 -1.61
N ILE A 38 5.42 -11.38 -2.24
CA ILE A 38 6.08 -10.09 -2.30
C ILE A 38 6.47 -9.78 -3.74
N SER A 39 6.41 -8.50 -4.11
CA SER A 39 6.88 -8.00 -5.39
C SER A 39 7.84 -6.84 -5.19
N ALA A 40 8.84 -6.75 -6.06
CA ALA A 40 9.70 -5.59 -6.18
C ALA A 40 10.03 -5.37 -7.66
N PHE A 41 10.20 -4.11 -8.08
CA PHE A 41 10.41 -3.74 -9.49
C PHE A 41 9.35 -4.36 -10.42
N ASP A 42 8.10 -4.42 -9.96
CA ASP A 42 6.92 -5.01 -10.60
C ASP A 42 6.98 -6.53 -10.86
N VAL A 43 8.02 -7.21 -10.38
CA VAL A 43 8.16 -8.66 -10.48
C VAL A 43 7.75 -9.30 -9.14
N VAL A 44 6.88 -10.30 -9.19
CA VAL A 44 6.49 -11.11 -8.02
C VAL A 44 7.57 -12.17 -7.78
N MET A 45 8.09 -12.24 -6.55
CA MET A 45 9.11 -13.21 -6.16
C MET A 45 8.52 -14.62 -6.04
N GLY A 46 9.37 -15.64 -6.18
CA GLY A 46 8.98 -17.03 -6.00
C GLY A 46 8.75 -17.41 -4.53
N GLU A 47 9.48 -16.77 -3.63
CA GLU A 47 9.39 -17.01 -2.19
C GLU A 47 8.32 -16.13 -1.54
N THR A 48 7.86 -16.56 -0.37
CA THR A 48 6.93 -15.84 0.49
C THR A 48 7.65 -15.21 1.68
N ILE A 49 7.13 -14.08 2.14
CA ILE A 49 7.63 -13.42 3.36
C ILE A 49 6.70 -13.77 4.52
N PRO A 50 7.16 -14.53 5.52
CA PRO A 50 6.34 -14.92 6.66
C PRO A 50 5.67 -13.73 7.33
N MET A 51 4.39 -13.88 7.70
CA MET A 51 3.55 -12.87 8.38
C MET A 51 3.20 -11.64 7.55
N LYS A 52 3.74 -11.46 6.34
CA LYS A 52 3.52 -10.25 5.52
C LYS A 52 2.04 -9.98 5.28
N GLY A 53 1.27 -11.00 4.89
CA GLY A 53 -0.15 -10.85 4.62
C GLY A 53 -0.93 -10.36 5.83
N ALA A 54 -0.62 -10.90 6.99
CA ALA A 54 -1.26 -10.48 8.24
C ALA A 54 -0.85 -9.05 8.64
N VAL A 55 0.44 -8.72 8.54
CA VAL A 55 0.93 -7.36 8.81
C VAL A 55 0.19 -6.32 7.96
N LEU A 56 0.09 -6.53 6.65
CA LEU A 56 -0.57 -5.59 5.75
C LEU A 56 -2.06 -5.42 6.07
N THR A 57 -2.76 -6.53 6.33
CA THR A 57 -4.18 -6.49 6.68
C THR A 57 -4.41 -5.77 8.01
N GLN A 58 -3.63 -6.10 9.04
CA GLN A 58 -3.82 -5.53 10.37
C GLN A 58 -3.37 -4.05 10.46
N ILE A 59 -2.35 -3.62 9.70
CA ILE A 59 -2.02 -2.18 9.57
C ILE A 59 -3.18 -1.45 8.87
N SER A 60 -3.71 -1.99 7.76
CA SER A 60 -4.85 -1.37 7.08
C SER A 60 -6.07 -1.28 8.00
N ALA A 61 -6.38 -2.33 8.76
CA ALA A 61 -7.47 -2.33 9.72
C ALA A 61 -7.28 -1.28 10.83
N TYR A 62 -6.06 -1.14 11.35
CA TYR A 62 -5.71 -0.10 12.31
C TYR A 62 -6.04 1.30 11.76
N TRP A 63 -5.61 1.60 10.53
CA TRP A 63 -5.85 2.90 9.91
C TRP A 63 -7.33 3.12 9.57
N PHE A 64 -8.04 2.11 9.05
CA PHE A 64 -9.49 2.23 8.82
C PHE A 64 -10.24 2.57 10.10
N ASN A 65 -9.89 1.94 11.23
CA ASN A 65 -10.46 2.27 12.53
C ASN A 65 -10.15 3.71 12.99
N LYS A 66 -8.94 4.22 12.68
CA LYS A 66 -8.58 5.63 12.98
C LYS A 66 -9.30 6.63 12.08
N LEU A 67 -9.71 6.22 10.90
CA LEU A 67 -10.44 7.03 9.91
C LEU A 67 -11.96 6.95 10.08
N GLU A 68 -12.47 6.10 10.98
CA GLU A 68 -13.90 5.97 11.22
C GLU A 68 -14.55 7.31 11.59
N GLY A 69 -15.63 7.67 10.90
CA GLY A 69 -16.29 8.97 11.05
C GLY A 69 -15.59 10.16 10.39
N ILE A 70 -14.39 9.98 9.82
CA ILE A 70 -13.62 11.03 9.13
C ILE A 70 -13.72 10.86 7.62
N VAL A 71 -13.43 9.64 7.12
CA VAL A 71 -13.49 9.29 5.71
C VAL A 71 -14.23 7.97 5.56
N PRO A 72 -15.27 7.90 4.72
CA PRO A 72 -15.97 6.65 4.44
C PRO A 72 -15.01 5.66 3.78
N HIS A 73 -15.09 4.39 4.18
CA HIS A 73 -14.21 3.34 3.69
C HIS A 73 -14.93 2.00 3.51
N HIS A 74 -14.29 1.08 2.80
CA HIS A 74 -14.88 -0.19 2.42
C HIS A 74 -14.81 -1.28 3.50
N MET A 75 -13.92 -1.18 4.50
CA MET A 75 -13.77 -2.24 5.50
C MET A 75 -15.08 -2.43 6.30
N ILE A 76 -15.53 -3.67 6.37
CA ILE A 76 -16.63 -4.09 7.24
C ILE A 76 -16.04 -4.72 8.51
N SER A 77 -15.11 -5.66 8.34
CA SER A 77 -14.37 -6.26 9.46
C SER A 77 -13.04 -6.87 8.98
N ALA A 78 -12.03 -6.85 9.84
CA ALA A 78 -10.79 -7.63 9.72
C ALA A 78 -10.63 -8.63 10.90
N ASP A 79 -11.64 -8.73 11.75
CA ASP A 79 -11.70 -9.76 12.79
C ASP A 79 -12.16 -11.10 12.19
N THR A 80 -11.39 -12.14 12.46
CA THR A 80 -11.62 -13.47 11.86
C THR A 80 -12.93 -14.10 12.31
N ASP A 81 -13.35 -13.90 13.56
CA ASP A 81 -14.58 -14.49 14.09
C ASP A 81 -15.81 -13.76 13.55
N GLU A 82 -15.76 -12.43 13.42
CA GLU A 82 -16.80 -11.63 12.77
C GLU A 82 -16.93 -12.01 11.29
N ILE A 83 -15.80 -12.19 10.57
CA ILE A 83 -15.82 -12.64 9.17
C ILE A 83 -16.47 -14.02 9.04
N ILE A 84 -16.14 -14.98 9.92
CA ILE A 84 -16.75 -16.32 9.92
C ILE A 84 -18.23 -16.25 10.28
N ALA A 85 -18.63 -15.39 11.21
CA ALA A 85 -20.04 -15.19 11.55
C ALA A 85 -20.82 -14.63 10.34
N ALA A 86 -20.25 -13.70 9.59
CA ALA A 86 -20.85 -13.11 8.40
C ALA A 86 -20.82 -14.04 7.17
N VAL A 87 -19.84 -14.98 7.11
CA VAL A 87 -19.61 -15.91 5.99
C VAL A 87 -19.30 -17.31 6.55
N PRO A 88 -20.30 -18.08 7.02
CA PRO A 88 -20.09 -19.35 7.72
C PRO A 88 -19.34 -20.42 6.92
N ALA A 89 -19.38 -20.36 5.59
CA ALA A 89 -18.59 -21.24 4.71
C ALA A 89 -17.07 -21.18 4.96
N LEU A 90 -16.58 -20.09 5.55
CA LEU A 90 -15.16 -19.91 5.88
C LEU A 90 -14.72 -20.59 7.19
N LYS A 91 -15.65 -21.13 7.97
CA LYS A 91 -15.35 -21.76 9.28
C LYS A 91 -14.27 -22.86 9.19
N PRO A 92 -14.28 -23.78 8.20
CA PRO A 92 -13.21 -24.77 8.03
C PRO A 92 -11.85 -24.16 7.66
N HIS A 93 -11.85 -22.96 7.09
CA HIS A 93 -10.69 -22.23 6.61
C HIS A 93 -10.14 -21.18 7.59
N ARG A 94 -10.58 -21.25 8.87
CA ARG A 94 -10.19 -20.28 9.91
C ARG A 94 -8.67 -20.02 9.95
N ALA A 95 -7.86 -21.08 9.93
CA ALA A 95 -6.40 -20.96 9.99
C ALA A 95 -5.80 -20.26 8.77
N GLU A 96 -6.45 -20.37 7.60
CA GLU A 96 -6.01 -19.72 6.36
C GLU A 96 -6.30 -18.22 6.35
N ILE A 97 -7.47 -17.83 6.90
CA ILE A 97 -7.92 -16.42 6.89
C ILE A 97 -7.47 -15.62 8.11
N LEU A 98 -6.95 -16.30 9.14
CA LEU A 98 -6.61 -15.70 10.44
C LEU A 98 -5.66 -14.52 10.28
N GLY A 99 -6.14 -13.33 10.69
CA GLY A 99 -5.40 -12.07 10.69
C GLY A 99 -5.08 -11.47 9.30
N ARG A 100 -5.38 -12.19 8.20
CA ARG A 100 -5.00 -11.78 6.83
C ARG A 100 -6.18 -11.56 5.87
N ALA A 101 -7.39 -11.75 6.36
CA ALA A 101 -8.63 -11.51 5.60
C ALA A 101 -9.27 -10.19 6.03
N MET A 102 -9.94 -9.54 5.09
CA MET A 102 -10.77 -8.35 5.32
C MET A 102 -12.08 -8.52 4.56
N LEU A 103 -13.20 -8.50 5.27
CA LEU A 103 -14.52 -8.39 4.69
C LEU A 103 -14.77 -6.92 4.34
N SER A 104 -15.13 -6.65 3.09
CA SER A 104 -15.21 -5.30 2.56
C SER A 104 -16.46 -5.09 1.72
N ARG A 105 -16.92 -3.85 1.62
CA ARG A 105 -17.95 -3.44 0.65
C ARG A 105 -17.43 -3.52 -0.77
N ARG A 106 -18.26 -3.98 -1.67
CA ARG A 106 -17.97 -3.98 -3.11
C ARG A 106 -18.13 -2.57 -3.66
N THR A 107 -17.24 -2.17 -4.57
CA THR A 107 -17.24 -0.85 -5.19
C THR A 107 -16.89 -0.93 -6.66
N THR A 108 -17.27 0.10 -7.42
CA THR A 108 -16.67 0.38 -8.72
C THR A 108 -15.40 1.20 -8.50
N VAL A 109 -14.24 0.62 -8.81
CA VAL A 109 -12.93 1.21 -8.55
C VAL A 109 -12.65 2.35 -9.54
N PHE A 110 -12.13 3.49 -9.07
CA PHE A 110 -11.64 4.54 -9.96
C PHE A 110 -10.29 4.14 -10.58
N PRO A 111 -10.05 4.46 -11.87
CA PRO A 111 -8.81 4.13 -12.56
C PRO A 111 -7.65 5.07 -12.21
N ILE A 112 -7.63 5.59 -10.99
CA ILE A 112 -6.67 6.58 -10.48
C ILE A 112 -6.05 6.06 -9.18
N GLU A 113 -4.73 6.10 -9.11
CA GLU A 113 -4.00 6.00 -7.87
C GLU A 113 -3.78 7.40 -7.29
N CYS A 114 -4.29 7.63 -6.10
CA CYS A 114 -4.17 8.91 -5.40
C CYS A 114 -2.90 8.93 -4.55
N VAL A 115 -1.81 9.43 -5.12
CA VAL A 115 -0.52 9.52 -4.43
C VAL A 115 -0.38 10.89 -3.79
N ILE A 116 0.05 10.93 -2.52
CA ILE A 116 0.41 12.16 -1.83
C ILE A 116 1.81 12.06 -1.27
N ARG A 117 2.56 13.14 -1.40
CA ARG A 117 3.99 13.20 -1.09
C ARG A 117 4.27 14.34 -0.11
N GLY A 118 4.62 13.97 1.10
CA GLY A 118 5.11 14.92 2.11
C GLY A 118 6.61 15.15 2.03
N TYR A 119 7.32 14.31 1.27
CA TYR A 119 8.77 14.41 1.09
C TYR A 119 9.15 14.07 -0.35
N LEU A 120 10.24 14.68 -0.81
CA LEU A 120 10.74 14.54 -2.18
C LEU A 120 11.61 13.28 -2.30
N SER A 121 11.00 12.13 -2.60
CA SER A 121 11.66 10.82 -2.62
C SER A 121 11.21 9.94 -3.78
N GLY A 122 12.00 8.91 -4.10
CA GLY A 122 11.66 7.91 -5.11
C GLY A 122 11.43 8.48 -6.50
N SER A 123 10.29 8.19 -7.14
CA SER A 123 9.96 8.71 -8.48
C SER A 123 9.80 10.22 -8.49
N ALA A 124 9.32 10.83 -7.40
CA ALA A 124 9.20 12.28 -7.29
C ALA A 124 10.58 12.97 -7.29
N TRP A 125 11.55 12.43 -6.56
CA TRP A 125 12.92 12.93 -6.62
C TRP A 125 13.54 12.81 -8.01
N LYS A 126 13.34 11.67 -8.68
CA LYS A 126 13.85 11.46 -10.05
C LYS A 126 13.24 12.45 -11.05
N GLU A 127 11.92 12.69 -10.98
CA GLU A 127 11.23 13.66 -11.82
C GLU A 127 11.74 15.07 -11.54
N TYR A 128 11.79 15.48 -10.28
CA TYR A 128 12.29 16.81 -9.89
C TYR A 128 13.74 17.03 -10.30
N ALA A 129 14.63 16.08 -10.05
CA ALA A 129 16.05 16.18 -10.43
C ALA A 129 16.24 16.30 -11.94
N GLY A 130 15.34 15.72 -12.75
CA GLY A 130 15.41 15.79 -14.21
C GLY A 130 14.77 17.03 -14.82
N SER A 131 13.67 17.54 -14.24
CA SER A 131 12.85 18.60 -14.86
C SER A 131 12.52 19.79 -13.95
N GLY A 132 12.74 19.67 -12.65
CA GLY A 132 12.30 20.66 -11.67
C GLY A 132 10.78 20.66 -11.43
N THR A 133 10.09 19.61 -11.88
CA THR A 133 8.62 19.47 -11.78
C THR A 133 8.22 18.23 -10.96
N LEU A 134 6.97 18.20 -10.54
CA LEU A 134 6.33 17.02 -9.99
C LEU A 134 4.86 17.02 -10.44
N ALA A 135 4.40 15.91 -11.05
CA ALA A 135 3.07 15.78 -11.63
C ALA A 135 2.71 16.93 -12.60
N GLY A 136 3.70 17.45 -13.35
CA GLY A 136 3.58 18.57 -14.27
C GLY A 136 3.63 19.96 -13.64
N GLU A 137 3.68 20.08 -12.31
CA GLU A 137 3.77 21.34 -11.59
C GLU A 137 5.23 21.69 -11.28
N LYS A 138 5.61 22.95 -11.52
CA LYS A 138 6.98 23.43 -11.23
C LYS A 138 7.17 23.59 -9.72
N LEU A 139 8.20 22.97 -9.17
CA LEU A 139 8.57 23.13 -7.78
C LEU A 139 9.62 24.23 -7.56
N LYS A 140 9.80 24.63 -6.30
CA LYS A 140 10.88 25.53 -5.87
C LYS A 140 12.24 24.97 -6.29
N ALA A 141 13.11 25.81 -6.79
CA ALA A 141 14.48 25.42 -7.11
C ALA A 141 15.32 25.17 -5.86
N GLY A 142 16.26 24.23 -5.96
CA GLY A 142 17.24 23.96 -4.89
C GLY A 142 16.75 22.96 -3.84
N LEU A 143 15.62 22.27 -4.06
CA LEU A 143 15.19 21.15 -3.21
C LEU A 143 16.20 20.00 -3.31
N VAL A 144 16.39 19.30 -2.21
CA VAL A 144 17.29 18.13 -2.12
C VAL A 144 16.49 16.83 -1.91
N GLU A 145 17.15 15.70 -2.13
CA GLU A 145 16.50 14.40 -1.92
C GLU A 145 16.03 14.25 -0.47
N SER A 146 14.84 13.68 -0.30
CA SER A 146 14.17 13.51 1.00
C SER A 146 13.80 14.82 1.72
N GLU A 147 13.84 15.97 1.04
CA GLU A 147 13.37 17.23 1.64
C GLU A 147 11.87 17.19 1.87
N LYS A 148 11.41 17.77 3.01
CA LYS A 148 10.00 17.90 3.32
C LYS A 148 9.33 18.87 2.36
N LEU A 149 8.17 18.49 1.86
CA LEU A 149 7.32 19.30 1.00
C LEU A 149 6.21 19.94 1.83
N GLU A 150 6.11 21.27 1.82
CA GLU A 150 5.08 22.02 2.54
C GLU A 150 4.42 23.04 1.61
N PRO A 151 3.13 22.83 1.31
CA PRO A 151 2.27 21.68 1.70
C PRO A 151 2.66 20.38 0.98
N ALA A 152 2.21 19.24 1.52
CA ALA A 152 2.34 17.95 0.85
C ALA A 152 1.70 18.01 -0.56
N ILE A 153 2.35 17.38 -1.54
CA ILE A 153 1.95 17.46 -2.95
C ILE A 153 1.12 16.24 -3.33
N PHE A 154 -0.09 16.48 -3.85
CA PHE A 154 -0.89 15.47 -4.50
C PHE A 154 -0.40 15.25 -5.92
N SER A 155 -0.04 14.03 -6.25
CA SER A 155 0.52 13.64 -7.56
C SER A 155 -0.13 12.35 -8.04
N PRO A 156 -1.31 12.42 -8.68
CA PRO A 156 -2.05 11.24 -9.09
C PRO A 156 -1.27 10.44 -10.13
N ALA A 157 -1.58 9.13 -10.21
CA ALA A 157 -1.06 8.25 -11.24
C ALA A 157 -2.22 7.48 -11.88
N THR A 158 -2.02 6.97 -13.08
CA THR A 158 -2.94 6.00 -13.68
C THR A 158 -2.82 4.68 -12.92
N LYS A 159 -3.94 3.95 -12.79
CA LYS A 159 -3.93 2.56 -12.38
C LYS A 159 -3.78 1.70 -13.65
N ALA A 160 -2.55 1.29 -13.95
CA ALA A 160 -2.29 0.50 -15.13
C ALA A 160 -2.85 -0.93 -14.97
N GLU A 161 -3.62 -1.41 -15.96
CA GLU A 161 -4.00 -2.82 -16.03
C GLU A 161 -2.80 -3.71 -16.39
N THR A 162 -1.87 -3.17 -17.17
CA THR A 162 -0.60 -3.81 -17.56
C THR A 162 0.52 -2.78 -17.60
N GLY A 163 1.72 -3.14 -17.13
CA GLY A 163 2.89 -2.24 -17.10
C GLY A 163 3.06 -1.52 -15.76
N HIS A 164 3.49 -0.28 -15.82
CA HIS A 164 3.76 0.56 -14.65
C HIS A 164 2.73 1.68 -14.52
N ASP A 165 2.41 2.04 -13.27
CA ASP A 165 1.61 3.22 -12.97
C ASP A 165 2.40 4.48 -13.39
N GLU A 166 1.80 5.35 -14.19
CA GLU A 166 2.42 6.58 -14.68
C GLU A 166 1.87 7.79 -13.93
N ASN A 167 2.77 8.64 -13.44
CA ASN A 167 2.35 9.94 -12.90
C ASN A 167 1.60 10.73 -13.97
N ILE A 168 0.46 11.28 -13.60
CA ILE A 168 -0.35 12.13 -14.47
C ILE A 168 -0.56 13.51 -13.83
N THR A 169 -0.87 14.49 -14.66
CA THR A 169 -1.26 15.81 -14.15
C THR A 169 -2.67 15.77 -13.55
N ILE A 170 -2.96 16.74 -12.68
CA ILE A 170 -4.33 16.92 -12.15
C ILE A 170 -5.34 17.16 -13.28
N ALA A 171 -4.93 17.85 -14.37
CA ALA A 171 -5.76 18.06 -15.54
C ALA A 171 -6.17 16.72 -16.20
N LYS A 172 -5.22 15.82 -16.42
CA LYS A 172 -5.52 14.47 -16.96
C LYS A 172 -6.40 13.65 -16.01
N MET A 173 -6.21 13.78 -14.71
CA MET A 173 -7.09 13.13 -13.72
C MET A 173 -8.53 13.65 -13.86
N ARG A 174 -8.72 14.98 -13.98
CA ARG A 174 -10.04 15.59 -14.19
C ARG A 174 -10.71 15.12 -15.48
N GLU A 175 -9.95 14.99 -16.55
CA GLU A 175 -10.45 14.41 -17.82
C GLU A 175 -10.95 12.97 -17.63
N ALA A 176 -10.26 12.16 -16.81
CA ALA A 176 -10.59 10.76 -16.61
C ALA A 176 -11.80 10.53 -15.68
N VAL A 177 -11.98 11.33 -14.63
CA VAL A 177 -13.00 11.08 -13.58
C VAL A 177 -13.98 12.24 -13.36
N GLY A 178 -13.81 13.36 -14.04
CA GLY A 178 -14.59 14.59 -13.87
C GLY A 178 -14.09 15.46 -12.72
N ASP A 179 -14.38 16.77 -12.80
CA ASP A 179 -13.86 17.78 -11.85
C ASP A 179 -14.29 17.53 -10.42
N GLU A 180 -15.57 17.24 -10.18
CA GLU A 180 -16.12 17.01 -8.83
C GLU A 180 -15.50 15.77 -8.18
N THR A 181 -15.38 14.67 -8.94
CA THR A 181 -14.76 13.45 -8.46
C THR A 181 -13.28 13.69 -8.17
N ALA A 182 -12.54 14.33 -9.07
CA ALA A 182 -11.12 14.63 -8.89
C ALA A 182 -10.87 15.47 -7.64
N TYR A 183 -11.69 16.52 -7.42
CA TYR A 183 -11.63 17.34 -6.22
C TYR A 183 -11.89 16.51 -4.94
N THR A 184 -12.90 15.65 -4.97
CA THR A 184 -13.24 14.79 -3.83
C THR A 184 -12.10 13.83 -3.49
N LEU A 185 -11.53 13.16 -4.51
CA LEU A 185 -10.40 12.23 -4.34
C LEU A 185 -9.18 12.95 -3.76
N GLU A 186 -8.82 14.12 -4.26
CA GLU A 186 -7.72 14.93 -3.72
C GLU A 186 -7.99 15.35 -2.28
N SER A 187 -9.18 15.87 -1.98
CA SER A 187 -9.56 16.33 -0.65
C SER A 187 -9.51 15.21 0.39
N MET A 188 -10.07 14.04 0.05
CA MET A 188 -10.01 12.85 0.91
C MET A 188 -8.57 12.38 1.12
N THR A 189 -7.77 12.35 0.05
CA THR A 189 -6.35 11.96 0.11
C THR A 189 -5.57 12.85 1.07
N ARG A 190 -5.76 14.17 0.98
CA ARG A 190 -5.10 15.14 1.88
C ARG A 190 -5.53 14.97 3.33
N ALA A 191 -6.83 14.77 3.58
CA ALA A 191 -7.35 14.56 4.93
C ALA A 191 -6.79 13.30 5.57
N ILE A 192 -6.77 12.17 4.83
CA ILE A 192 -6.21 10.90 5.30
C ILE A 192 -4.73 11.03 5.60
N TYR A 193 -3.97 11.67 4.69
CA TYR A 193 -2.54 11.83 4.84
C TYR A 193 -2.19 12.72 6.04
N THR A 194 -2.89 13.84 6.21
CA THR A 194 -2.64 14.76 7.33
C THR A 194 -2.82 14.06 8.67
N LEU A 195 -3.93 13.36 8.86
CA LEU A 195 -4.17 12.58 10.08
C LEU A 195 -3.12 11.46 10.25
N GLY A 196 -2.84 10.73 9.17
CA GLY A 196 -1.89 9.61 9.21
C GLY A 196 -0.47 10.06 9.53
N GLU A 197 -0.02 11.18 8.95
CA GLU A 197 1.31 11.76 9.20
C GLU A 197 1.45 12.23 10.65
N GLU A 198 0.43 12.88 11.20
CA GLU A 198 0.39 13.33 12.59
C GLU A 198 0.49 12.14 13.57
N LEU A 199 -0.39 11.14 13.44
CA LEU A 199 -0.40 9.97 14.30
C LEU A 199 0.87 9.11 14.15
N ALA A 200 1.39 8.94 12.93
CA ALA A 200 2.62 8.20 12.71
C ALA A 200 3.84 8.91 13.32
N ARG A 201 3.88 10.24 13.25
CA ARG A 201 4.96 11.03 13.82
C ARG A 201 5.01 10.92 15.34
N GLU A 202 3.88 10.84 16.04
CA GLU A 202 3.81 10.55 17.47
C GLU A 202 4.45 9.20 17.83
N GLN A 203 4.43 8.25 16.90
CA GLN A 203 5.06 6.92 17.01
C GLN A 203 6.51 6.90 16.48
N GLY A 204 7.10 8.06 16.17
CA GLY A 204 8.46 8.16 15.65
C GLY A 204 8.61 7.76 14.18
N ILE A 205 7.51 7.75 13.42
CA ILE A 205 7.50 7.42 11.98
C ILE A 205 7.18 8.67 11.14
N ILE A 206 7.90 8.81 10.04
CA ILE A 206 7.57 9.70 8.93
C ILE A 206 6.90 8.88 7.84
N ILE A 207 5.71 9.27 7.40
CA ILE A 207 5.10 8.79 6.16
C ILE A 207 5.56 9.72 5.04
N ALA A 208 6.60 9.32 4.31
CA ALA A 208 7.19 10.18 3.30
C ALA A 208 6.28 10.39 2.08
N ASP A 209 5.67 9.33 1.64
CA ASP A 209 4.60 9.32 0.64
C ASP A 209 3.71 8.12 0.87
N THR A 210 2.52 8.19 0.32
CA THR A 210 1.56 7.08 0.35
C THR A 210 0.63 7.15 -0.85
N LYS A 211 0.07 5.99 -1.19
CA LYS A 211 -0.86 5.79 -2.29
C LYS A 211 -2.17 5.27 -1.73
N PHE A 212 -3.27 5.88 -2.17
CA PHE A 212 -4.63 5.45 -1.85
C PHE A 212 -5.41 5.10 -3.11
N GLU A 213 -6.33 4.18 -2.95
CA GLU A 213 -7.32 3.83 -3.95
C GLU A 213 -8.71 4.14 -3.44
N PHE A 214 -9.59 4.55 -4.36
CA PHE A 214 -10.96 4.87 -4.05
C PHE A 214 -11.91 4.15 -5.01
N GLY A 215 -13.14 3.96 -4.54
CA GLY A 215 -14.21 3.39 -5.34
C GLY A 215 -15.54 4.07 -5.03
N ARG A 216 -16.50 3.84 -5.91
CA ARG A 216 -17.88 4.28 -5.71
C ARG A 216 -18.71 3.09 -5.23
N ASP A 217 -19.34 3.22 -4.07
CA ASP A 217 -20.25 2.20 -3.52
C ASP A 217 -21.59 2.18 -4.27
N LYS A 218 -22.46 1.24 -3.92
CA LYS A 218 -23.77 1.09 -4.53
C LYS A 218 -24.71 2.29 -4.32
N ASP A 219 -24.47 3.08 -3.29
CA ASP A 219 -25.24 4.28 -2.96
C ASP A 219 -24.66 5.53 -3.65
N GLY A 220 -23.64 5.36 -4.51
CA GLY A 220 -23.00 6.44 -5.26
C GLY A 220 -21.93 7.21 -4.48
N ARG A 221 -21.62 6.81 -3.23
CA ARG A 221 -20.63 7.49 -2.39
C ARG A 221 -19.21 7.09 -2.78
N ILE A 222 -18.30 8.05 -2.78
CA ILE A 222 -16.86 7.80 -2.92
C ILE A 222 -16.32 7.34 -1.57
N ILE A 223 -15.68 6.18 -1.54
CA ILE A 223 -15.11 5.59 -0.32
C ILE A 223 -13.68 5.13 -0.55
N LEU A 224 -12.85 5.17 0.50
CA LEU A 224 -11.50 4.65 0.51
C LEU A 224 -11.52 3.12 0.46
N ILE A 225 -10.68 2.54 -0.38
CA ILE A 225 -10.61 1.08 -0.57
C ILE A 225 -9.18 0.58 -0.53
N ASP A 226 -9.03 -0.73 -0.67
CA ASP A 226 -7.77 -1.49 -0.73
C ASP A 226 -6.98 -1.42 0.57
N GLU A 227 -5.73 -1.00 0.57
CA GLU A 227 -4.88 -0.87 1.75
C GLU A 227 -4.62 0.59 2.10
N VAL A 228 -4.35 0.85 3.37
CA VAL A 228 -4.12 2.21 3.87
C VAL A 228 -2.81 2.26 4.64
N MET A 229 -1.90 3.13 4.18
CA MET A 229 -0.63 3.44 4.86
C MET A 229 0.09 2.21 5.41
N THR A 230 0.29 1.24 4.51
CA THR A 230 1.06 0.02 4.79
C THR A 230 2.49 0.15 4.24
N PRO A 231 3.43 -0.72 4.63
CA PRO A 231 4.76 -0.75 4.02
C PRO A 231 4.77 -1.03 2.50
N ASP A 232 3.67 -1.53 1.93
CA ASP A 232 3.56 -1.77 0.48
C ASP A 232 3.05 -0.53 -0.28
N SER A 233 2.19 0.27 0.32
CA SER A 233 1.63 1.48 -0.27
C SER A 233 2.35 2.77 0.13
N SER A 234 3.27 2.73 1.11
CA SER A 234 3.89 3.91 1.72
C SER A 234 5.39 3.73 1.96
N ARG A 235 6.13 4.84 1.98
CA ARG A 235 7.49 4.88 2.52
C ARG A 235 7.46 5.36 3.96
N PHE A 236 7.92 4.50 4.86
CA PHE A 236 8.05 4.82 6.28
C PHE A 236 9.51 5.02 6.64
N TRP A 237 9.83 6.18 7.22
CA TRP A 237 11.17 6.49 7.74
C TRP A 237 11.13 6.68 9.24
N ALA A 238 12.25 6.46 9.90
CA ALA A 238 12.39 6.76 11.32
C ALA A 238 12.67 8.26 11.51
N VAL A 239 11.93 8.90 12.42
CA VAL A 239 12.10 10.35 12.74
C VAL A 239 13.51 10.63 13.25
N ASP A 240 14.05 9.75 14.11
CA ASP A 240 15.35 9.92 14.79
C ASP A 240 16.57 9.83 13.86
N THR A 241 16.44 9.17 12.71
CA THR A 241 17.53 9.02 11.72
C THR A 241 17.32 9.84 10.45
N TYR A 242 16.18 10.50 10.32
CA TYR A 242 15.88 11.31 9.14
C TYR A 242 16.86 12.46 8.92
N LYS A 243 17.38 12.56 7.70
CA LYS A 243 18.26 13.65 7.24
C LYS A 243 17.97 14.00 5.78
N PRO A 244 17.57 15.24 5.46
CA PRO A 244 17.41 15.67 4.08
C PRO A 244 18.77 15.65 3.33
N GLY A 245 18.72 15.60 2.00
CA GLY A 245 19.90 15.59 1.13
C GLY A 245 20.46 14.19 0.83
N GLN A 246 19.79 13.13 1.29
CA GLN A 246 20.21 11.75 1.05
C GLN A 246 19.02 10.78 1.05
N PRO A 247 19.16 9.58 0.45
CA PRO A 247 18.17 8.52 0.58
C PRO A 247 17.98 8.11 2.05
N GLN A 248 16.75 7.76 2.44
CA GLN A 248 16.43 7.31 3.79
C GLN A 248 16.24 5.79 3.84
N ALA A 249 16.65 5.19 4.96
CA ALA A 249 16.30 3.81 5.25
C ALA A 249 14.78 3.69 5.51
N SER A 250 14.10 2.83 4.77
CA SER A 250 12.66 2.61 4.89
C SER A 250 12.34 1.31 5.64
N PHE A 251 11.18 1.30 6.33
CA PHE A 251 10.63 0.11 7.00
C PHE A 251 9.81 -0.78 6.04
N ASP A 252 10.21 -0.81 4.77
CA ASP A 252 9.56 -1.60 3.73
C ASP A 252 10.44 -2.77 3.25
N LYS A 253 10.32 -3.10 1.99
CA LYS A 253 11.08 -4.16 1.31
C LYS A 253 12.54 -3.79 0.98
N GLN A 254 13.18 -2.90 1.76
CA GLN A 254 14.55 -2.47 1.47
C GLN A 254 15.55 -3.64 1.40
N PRO A 255 15.55 -4.63 2.33
CA PRO A 255 16.44 -5.79 2.22
C PRO A 255 16.27 -6.57 0.91
N LEU A 256 15.04 -6.68 0.43
CA LEU A 256 14.75 -7.31 -0.87
C LEU A 256 15.27 -6.45 -2.03
N ARG A 257 15.04 -5.14 -2.01
CA ARG A 257 15.53 -4.23 -3.06
C ARG A 257 17.04 -4.23 -3.13
N ASP A 258 17.72 -4.15 -2.00
CA ASP A 258 19.19 -4.17 -1.92
C ASP A 258 19.75 -5.46 -2.53
N TYR A 259 19.16 -6.60 -2.20
CA TYR A 259 19.55 -7.89 -2.80
C TYR A 259 19.36 -7.89 -4.32
N LEU A 260 18.19 -7.46 -4.79
CA LEU A 260 17.88 -7.45 -6.23
C LEU A 260 18.77 -6.44 -7.00
N ASP A 261 19.14 -5.32 -6.39
CA ASP A 261 20.08 -4.38 -6.99
C ASP A 261 21.51 -4.95 -7.10
N ILE A 262 21.93 -5.77 -6.11
CA ILE A 262 23.20 -6.52 -6.19
C ILE A 262 23.14 -7.52 -7.34
N GLU A 263 22.05 -8.27 -7.49
CA GLU A 263 21.88 -9.24 -8.59
C GLU A 263 21.89 -8.54 -9.97
N ARG A 264 21.26 -7.37 -10.09
CA ARG A 264 21.29 -6.55 -11.31
C ARG A 264 22.69 -6.06 -11.65
N ARG A 265 23.38 -5.47 -10.69
CA ARG A 265 24.75 -4.96 -10.90
C ARG A 265 25.73 -6.05 -11.25
N ALA A 266 25.51 -7.26 -10.74
CA ALA A 266 26.33 -8.42 -11.06
C ALA A 266 25.96 -9.10 -12.38
N GLY A 267 24.94 -8.61 -13.11
CA GLY A 267 24.48 -9.18 -14.37
C GLY A 267 23.76 -10.53 -14.25
N ARG A 268 23.35 -10.92 -13.02
CA ARG A 268 22.65 -12.18 -12.77
C ARG A 268 21.12 -12.04 -12.90
N TRP A 269 20.62 -10.82 -12.98
CA TRP A 269 19.22 -10.51 -13.24
C TRP A 269 19.10 -9.22 -14.07
N ASN A 270 18.20 -9.22 -15.06
CA ASN A 270 17.97 -8.06 -15.93
C ASN A 270 16.84 -7.13 -15.45
N GLY A 271 16.10 -7.54 -14.42
CA GLY A 271 14.94 -6.80 -13.89
C GLY A 271 13.58 -7.39 -14.30
N ASP A 272 13.56 -8.39 -15.17
CA ASP A 272 12.34 -9.04 -15.66
C ASP A 272 12.10 -10.38 -14.95
N ALA A 273 10.91 -10.95 -15.16
CA ALA A 273 10.61 -12.32 -14.71
C ALA A 273 11.35 -13.37 -15.58
N PRO A 274 11.84 -14.48 -15.01
CA PRO A 274 11.72 -14.87 -13.60
C PRO A 274 12.72 -14.12 -12.70
N PRO A 275 12.35 -13.79 -11.44
CA PRO A 275 13.27 -13.20 -10.49
C PRO A 275 14.29 -14.22 -9.98
N PRO A 276 15.45 -13.75 -9.45
CA PRO A 276 16.36 -14.63 -8.77
C PRO A 276 15.75 -15.17 -7.47
N PRO A 277 16.08 -16.41 -7.05
CA PRO A 277 15.58 -16.96 -5.79
C PRO A 277 16.09 -16.15 -4.60
N LEU A 278 15.23 -15.93 -3.59
CA LEU A 278 15.57 -15.16 -2.43
C LEU A 278 16.33 -16.00 -1.40
N PRO A 279 17.51 -15.58 -0.94
CA PRO A 279 18.18 -16.20 0.20
C PRO A 279 17.33 -16.15 1.46
N ALA A 280 17.38 -17.17 2.31
CA ALA A 280 16.66 -17.21 3.58
C ALA A 280 16.94 -15.97 4.47
N SER A 281 18.17 -15.47 4.45
CA SER A 281 18.55 -14.26 5.19
C SER A 281 17.80 -13.00 4.70
N VAL A 282 17.52 -12.88 3.40
CA VAL A 282 16.73 -11.78 2.81
C VAL A 282 15.27 -11.93 3.20
N VAL A 283 14.73 -13.14 3.14
CA VAL A 283 13.34 -13.44 3.57
C VAL A 283 13.16 -13.07 5.05
N ASP A 284 14.05 -13.52 5.93
CA ASP A 284 13.99 -13.26 7.37
C ASP A 284 14.15 -11.76 7.69
N ALA A 285 15.10 -11.09 7.04
CA ALA A 285 15.30 -9.65 7.22
C ALA A 285 14.08 -8.84 6.78
N THR A 286 13.47 -9.23 5.65
CA THR A 286 12.26 -8.60 5.13
C THR A 286 11.08 -8.83 6.07
N SER A 287 10.86 -10.07 6.55
CA SER A 287 9.79 -10.38 7.52
C SER A 287 9.92 -9.53 8.80
N LYS A 288 11.13 -9.43 9.35
CA LYS A 288 11.41 -8.59 10.53
C LYS A 288 11.07 -7.11 10.29
N ARG A 289 11.34 -6.59 9.08
CA ARG A 289 10.99 -5.20 8.73
C ARG A 289 9.49 -4.97 8.72
N TYR A 290 8.70 -5.91 8.18
CA TYR A 290 7.22 -5.81 8.21
C TYR A 290 6.67 -5.87 9.64
N LEU A 291 7.16 -6.76 10.49
CA LEU A 291 6.77 -6.85 11.89
C LEU A 291 7.16 -5.58 12.67
N GLU A 292 8.35 -5.05 12.43
CA GLU A 292 8.79 -3.79 13.04
C GLU A 292 7.93 -2.60 12.58
N ALA A 293 7.57 -2.54 11.29
CA ALA A 293 6.64 -1.53 10.79
C ALA A 293 5.29 -1.62 11.50
N TYR A 294 4.73 -2.83 11.67
CA TYR A 294 3.49 -3.04 12.41
C TYR A 294 3.60 -2.52 13.84
N ARG A 295 4.64 -2.96 14.58
CA ARG A 295 4.87 -2.57 15.97
C ARG A 295 4.97 -1.05 16.14
N ARG A 296 5.70 -0.39 15.26
CA ARG A 296 5.86 1.07 15.31
C ARG A 296 4.57 1.80 14.96
N VAL A 297 3.87 1.40 13.89
CA VAL A 297 2.62 2.06 13.47
C VAL A 297 1.51 1.91 14.51
N THR A 298 1.38 0.70 15.10
CA THR A 298 0.25 0.39 16.00
C THR A 298 0.58 0.54 17.48
N GLY A 299 1.87 0.65 17.84
CA GLY A 299 2.34 0.65 19.22
C GLY A 299 2.26 -0.71 19.92
N THR A 300 1.91 -1.80 19.21
CA THR A 300 1.69 -3.14 19.77
C THR A 300 2.36 -4.23 18.96
N GLU A 301 2.63 -5.38 19.57
CA GLU A 301 3.06 -6.57 18.84
C GLU A 301 1.87 -7.19 18.09
N LEU A 302 2.13 -7.75 16.88
CA LEU A 302 1.11 -8.45 16.11
C LEU A 302 0.70 -9.74 16.83
N LYS A 303 -0.56 -9.80 17.23
CA LYS A 303 -1.17 -10.98 17.85
C LYS A 303 -2.13 -11.63 16.85
N ILE A 304 -1.89 -12.89 16.52
CA ILE A 304 -2.71 -13.68 15.58
C ILE A 304 -2.97 -15.05 16.18
#